data_d1f3c26a9e132c8f3b16593d26979b39
#
_entry.id   d1f3c26a9e132c8f3b16593d26979b39
#
_cell.length_a   1.000
_cell.length_b   1.000
_cell.length_c   1.000
_cell.angle_alpha   90.00
_cell.angle_beta   90.00
_cell.angle_gamma   90.00
#
_symmetry.space_group_name_H-M   'P 1'
#
loop_
_entity.id
_entity.type
_entity.pdbx_description
1 polymer ?
#
loop_
_entity_poly.entity_id
_entity_poly.type
_entity_poly.pdbx_seq_one_letter_code
_entity_poly.pdbx_strand_id
1 'polypeptide(L)'
;MQLLFEQFPPLRAVEICRHVFTQRIPGVDVSNDKAEVLERLDAAHREIRRAIGVDDWPLFTAQQIHGNKIAIVERSSRDPVGREFPACDGIITNQRGVALGVYVADCCAVYIADPKTPAIGLVHSGRRGTELGVVTNAINQMIERFGSNPAEMIVQLSPCIRPPHYEIDFAAKIIEQCRDEGVREIHDRAACTACDLEHYYSYRAEKGRTGRMLALLGLE
;
A
#
# COMPACT_ATOMS: atom_id res chain seq x y z
N MET A 1 17.93 -14.38 9.25
CA MET A 1 17.50 -13.89 7.91
C MET A 1 17.54 -12.37 7.95
N GLN A 2 18.17 -11.72 6.99
CA GLN A 2 18.14 -10.26 6.91
C GLN A 2 16.72 -9.85 6.49
N LEU A 3 16.06 -9.02 7.30
CA LEU A 3 14.74 -8.49 6.99
C LEU A 3 14.89 -7.39 5.91
N LEU A 4 14.30 -7.61 4.76
CA LEU A 4 14.41 -6.71 3.61
C LEU A 4 13.13 -5.90 3.47
N PHE A 5 13.17 -4.66 3.93
CA PHE A 5 12.07 -3.70 3.79
C PHE A 5 12.58 -2.26 3.76
N GLU A 6 11.75 -1.39 3.26
CA GLU A 6 11.97 0.05 3.25
C GLU A 6 10.98 0.77 4.16
N GLN A 7 11.43 1.88 4.73
CA GLN A 7 10.59 2.86 5.39
C GLN A 7 10.80 4.22 4.74
N PHE A 8 9.73 4.96 4.55
CA PHE A 8 9.74 6.25 3.87
C PHE A 8 9.92 7.38 4.89
N PRO A 9 10.94 8.26 4.74
CA PRO A 9 11.20 9.33 5.70
C PRO A 9 9.98 10.20 6.02
N PRO A 10 9.13 10.59 5.04
CA PRO A 10 7.95 11.39 5.34
C PRO A 10 6.96 10.71 6.30
N LEU A 11 6.72 9.41 6.12
CA LEU A 11 5.83 8.65 7.00
C LEU A 11 6.48 8.31 8.34
N ARG A 12 7.81 8.19 8.40
CA ARG A 12 8.53 8.03 9.67
C ARG A 12 8.44 9.27 10.56
N ALA A 13 8.30 10.44 9.96
CA ALA A 13 8.09 11.69 10.69
C ALA A 13 6.72 11.80 11.36
N VAL A 14 5.76 10.97 10.95
CA VAL A 14 4.42 10.88 11.54
C VAL A 14 4.48 9.86 12.69
N GLU A 15 4.64 10.34 13.93
CA GLU A 15 4.86 9.50 15.12
C GLU A 15 3.81 8.41 15.33
N ILE A 16 2.55 8.70 14.95
CA ILE A 16 1.42 7.79 15.08
C ILE A 16 1.34 6.73 13.97
N CYS A 17 2.23 6.76 12.97
CA CYS A 17 2.23 5.81 11.86
C CYS A 17 3.30 4.75 12.00
N ARG A 18 2.92 3.49 11.76
CA ARG A 18 3.84 2.37 11.53
C ARG A 18 3.70 1.94 10.08
N HIS A 19 4.80 1.87 9.34
CA HIS A 19 4.72 1.49 7.93
C HIS A 19 5.95 0.73 7.47
N VAL A 20 5.77 -0.09 6.46
CA VAL A 20 6.85 -0.71 5.68
C VAL A 20 6.42 -0.89 4.23
N PHE A 21 7.42 -1.00 3.36
CA PHE A 21 7.30 -1.60 2.03
C PHE A 21 8.33 -2.73 1.97
N THR A 22 7.86 -3.98 1.85
CA THR A 22 8.79 -5.11 1.82
C THR A 22 9.52 -5.16 0.49
N GLN A 23 10.78 -5.62 0.53
CA GLN A 23 11.52 -5.94 -0.67
C GLN A 23 11.33 -7.41 -1.05
N ARG A 24 11.96 -7.82 -2.13
CA ARG A 24 12.02 -9.23 -2.55
C ARG A 24 12.63 -10.08 -1.43
N ILE A 25 11.96 -11.18 -1.10
CA ILE A 25 12.43 -12.14 -0.10
C ILE A 25 13.24 -13.23 -0.81
N PRO A 26 14.55 -13.34 -0.54
CA PRO A 26 15.40 -14.34 -1.17
C PRO A 26 15.00 -15.78 -0.80
N GLY A 27 15.19 -16.71 -1.74
CA GLY A 27 15.01 -18.15 -1.49
C GLY A 27 13.56 -18.62 -1.45
N VAL A 28 12.57 -17.76 -1.68
CA VAL A 28 11.17 -18.14 -1.80
C VAL A 28 10.86 -18.44 -3.26
N ASP A 29 10.32 -19.63 -3.52
CA ASP A 29 9.82 -19.98 -4.85
C ASP A 29 8.52 -19.22 -5.14
N VAL A 30 8.57 -18.40 -6.18
CA VAL A 30 7.47 -17.52 -6.60
C VAL A 30 6.90 -17.90 -7.97
N SER A 31 7.17 -19.12 -8.43
CA SER A 31 6.77 -19.60 -9.76
C SER A 31 5.29 -20.00 -9.88
N ASN A 32 4.57 -20.03 -8.78
CA ASN A 32 3.19 -20.50 -8.69
C ASN A 32 2.17 -19.35 -8.77
N ASP A 33 0.89 -19.67 -8.54
CA ASP A 33 -0.17 -18.66 -8.49
C ASP A 33 -0.02 -17.72 -7.28
N LYS A 34 -0.77 -16.59 -7.30
CA LYS A 34 -0.68 -15.54 -6.28
C LYS A 34 -0.94 -16.07 -4.86
N ALA A 35 -1.92 -16.97 -4.68
CA ALA A 35 -2.33 -17.43 -3.35
C ALA A 35 -1.25 -18.26 -2.70
N GLU A 36 -0.70 -19.25 -3.42
CA GLU A 36 0.39 -20.10 -2.94
C GLU A 36 1.66 -19.29 -2.66
N VAL A 37 1.96 -18.33 -3.51
CA VAL A 37 3.14 -17.44 -3.31
C VAL A 37 2.97 -16.58 -2.06
N LEU A 38 1.79 -16.03 -1.81
CA LEU A 38 1.52 -15.25 -0.59
C LEU A 38 1.61 -16.11 0.66
N GLU A 39 1.16 -17.36 0.62
CA GLU A 39 1.29 -18.29 1.74
C GLU A 39 2.78 -18.57 2.07
N ARG A 40 3.62 -18.76 1.03
CA ARG A 40 5.07 -18.93 1.23
C ARG A 40 5.77 -17.70 1.77
N LEU A 41 5.30 -16.51 1.41
CA LEU A 41 5.84 -15.24 1.89
C LEU A 41 5.34 -14.85 3.29
N ASP A 42 4.26 -15.48 3.79
CA ASP A 42 3.59 -15.08 5.03
C ASP A 42 4.49 -15.10 6.26
N ALA A 43 5.37 -16.10 6.38
CA ALA A 43 6.31 -16.18 7.51
C ALA A 43 7.26 -14.96 7.55
N ALA A 44 7.82 -14.58 6.39
CA ALA A 44 8.68 -13.41 6.29
C ALA A 44 7.92 -12.09 6.53
N HIS A 45 6.69 -11.97 6.00
CA HIS A 45 5.84 -10.82 6.25
C HIS A 45 5.48 -10.67 7.73
N ARG A 46 5.24 -11.77 8.46
CA ARG A 46 5.01 -11.74 9.92
C ARG A 46 6.25 -11.30 10.69
N GLU A 47 7.44 -11.76 10.31
CA GLU A 47 8.68 -11.29 10.95
C GLU A 47 8.91 -9.79 10.73
N ILE A 48 8.62 -9.28 9.53
CA ILE A 48 8.70 -7.85 9.23
C ILE A 48 7.68 -7.06 10.07
N ARG A 49 6.43 -7.54 10.20
CA ARG A 49 5.43 -6.93 11.09
C ARG A 49 5.91 -6.86 12.54
N ARG A 50 6.56 -7.92 13.03
CA ARG A 50 7.15 -7.96 14.37
C ARG A 50 8.27 -6.93 14.52
N ALA A 51 9.11 -6.79 13.50
CA ALA A 51 10.23 -5.83 13.54
C ALA A 51 9.78 -4.36 13.66
N ILE A 52 8.55 -4.05 13.24
CA ILE A 52 7.95 -2.71 13.38
C ILE A 52 6.88 -2.62 14.48
N GLY A 53 6.73 -3.69 15.29
CA GLY A 53 5.85 -3.70 16.47
C GLY A 53 4.36 -3.73 16.17
N VAL A 54 3.93 -4.40 15.07
CA VAL A 54 2.53 -4.52 14.66
C VAL A 54 2.10 -5.97 14.37
N ASP A 55 2.83 -6.95 14.87
CA ASP A 55 2.53 -8.36 14.62
C ASP A 55 1.28 -8.87 15.34
N ASP A 56 0.92 -8.25 16.46
CA ASP A 56 -0.30 -8.51 17.22
C ASP A 56 -1.51 -7.67 16.76
N TRP A 57 -1.31 -6.72 15.84
CA TRP A 57 -2.42 -5.92 15.31
C TRP A 57 -3.21 -6.69 14.25
N PRO A 58 -4.56 -6.60 14.26
CA PRO A 58 -5.35 -7.16 13.18
C PRO A 58 -4.96 -6.53 11.83
N LEU A 59 -4.70 -7.39 10.83
CA LEU A 59 -4.32 -6.97 9.49
C LEU A 59 -5.55 -7.00 8.57
N PHE A 60 -5.87 -5.86 7.99
CA PHE A 60 -6.94 -5.73 7.01
C PHE A 60 -6.35 -5.54 5.62
N THR A 61 -6.78 -6.35 4.66
CA THR A 61 -6.30 -6.29 3.28
C THR A 61 -7.44 -6.07 2.29
N ALA A 62 -7.11 -5.62 1.10
CA ALA A 62 -8.02 -5.52 -0.04
C ALA A 62 -7.80 -6.69 -1.00
N GLN A 63 -8.87 -7.22 -1.59
CA GLN A 63 -8.79 -8.28 -2.60
C GLN A 63 -8.02 -7.84 -3.85
N GLN A 64 -8.06 -6.55 -4.17
CA GLN A 64 -7.31 -5.93 -5.28
C GLN A 64 -7.73 -6.44 -6.66
N ILE A 65 -8.88 -5.94 -7.11
CA ILE A 65 -9.46 -6.29 -8.42
C ILE A 65 -9.15 -5.26 -9.52
N HIS A 66 -8.26 -4.30 -9.24
CA HIS A 66 -7.93 -3.16 -10.10
C HIS A 66 -9.15 -2.25 -10.36
N GLY A 67 -10.01 -2.12 -9.36
CA GLY A 67 -11.17 -1.21 -9.34
C GLY A 67 -10.85 0.11 -8.64
N ASN A 68 -11.91 0.77 -8.13
CA ASN A 68 -11.79 2.02 -7.38
C ASN A 68 -12.54 2.02 -6.04
N LYS A 69 -13.04 0.87 -5.60
CA LYS A 69 -13.75 0.80 -4.32
C LYS A 69 -12.76 0.82 -3.15
N ILE A 70 -13.15 1.55 -2.11
CA ILE A 70 -12.40 1.70 -0.87
C ILE A 70 -13.23 1.08 0.26
N ALA A 71 -12.59 0.25 1.06
CA ALA A 71 -13.16 -0.30 2.28
C ALA A 71 -12.83 0.60 3.48
N ILE A 72 -13.72 0.62 4.46
CA ILE A 72 -13.54 1.36 5.72
C ILE A 72 -13.45 0.35 6.85
N VAL A 73 -12.38 0.42 7.64
CA VAL A 73 -12.27 -0.32 8.90
C VAL A 73 -12.87 0.54 10.01
N GLU A 74 -13.99 0.08 10.59
CA GLU A 74 -14.68 0.72 11.70
C GLU A 74 -14.57 -0.12 12.99
N ARG A 75 -14.69 0.53 14.14
CA ARG A 75 -14.53 -0.10 15.46
C ARG A 75 -15.54 -1.22 15.76
N SER A 76 -16.67 -1.24 15.05
CA SER A 76 -17.68 -2.31 15.12
C SER A 76 -17.26 -3.60 14.42
N SER A 77 -16.23 -3.56 13.57
CA SER A 77 -15.65 -4.74 12.97
C SER A 77 -14.81 -5.48 14.02
N ARG A 78 -15.49 -6.24 14.89
CA ARG A 78 -14.88 -7.10 15.92
C ARG A 78 -14.19 -8.30 15.29
N ASP A 79 -13.22 -8.02 14.44
CA ASP A 79 -12.41 -9.06 13.84
C ASP A 79 -11.01 -9.02 14.49
N PRO A 80 -10.75 -9.91 15.47
CA PRO A 80 -9.50 -9.86 16.23
C PRO A 80 -8.26 -10.21 15.42
N VAL A 81 -8.44 -10.81 14.24
CA VAL A 81 -7.32 -11.25 13.37
C VAL A 81 -7.20 -10.42 12.08
N GLY A 82 -8.16 -9.53 11.81
CA GLY A 82 -8.27 -8.84 10.53
C GLY A 82 -8.96 -9.68 9.45
N ARG A 83 -9.14 -9.11 8.28
CA ARG A 83 -9.79 -9.79 7.15
C ARG A 83 -9.43 -9.14 5.81
N GLU A 84 -9.67 -9.88 4.74
CA GLU A 84 -9.67 -9.34 3.39
C GLU A 84 -11.05 -8.76 3.04
N PHE A 85 -11.07 -7.52 2.54
CA PHE A 85 -12.28 -6.91 2.02
C PHE A 85 -12.47 -7.27 0.55
N PRO A 86 -13.62 -7.85 0.17
CA PRO A 86 -13.89 -8.23 -1.21
C PRO A 86 -14.09 -7.03 -2.13
N ALA A 87 -13.73 -7.18 -3.38
CA ALA A 87 -14.00 -6.25 -4.48
C ALA A 87 -13.55 -4.80 -4.23
N CYS A 88 -12.52 -4.57 -3.44
CA CYS A 88 -11.94 -3.24 -3.22
C CYS A 88 -10.44 -3.22 -3.50
N ASP A 89 -9.90 -2.02 -3.69
CA ASP A 89 -8.51 -1.76 -4.04
C ASP A 89 -7.84 -0.77 -3.09
N GLY A 90 -8.52 -0.38 -2.03
CA GLY A 90 -7.95 0.44 -0.97
C GLY A 90 -8.76 0.29 0.32
N ILE A 91 -8.12 0.70 1.40
CA ILE A 91 -8.67 0.61 2.76
C ILE A 91 -8.30 1.90 3.48
N ILE A 92 -9.26 2.45 4.22
CA ILE A 92 -9.05 3.63 5.07
C ILE A 92 -9.52 3.35 6.50
N THR A 93 -8.92 4.03 7.47
CA THR A 93 -9.32 3.92 8.87
C THR A 93 -8.84 5.11 9.71
N ASN A 94 -9.55 5.38 10.79
CA ASN A 94 -9.09 6.19 11.91
C ASN A 94 -8.95 5.35 13.21
N GLN A 95 -8.98 4.03 13.08
CA GLN A 95 -8.86 3.12 14.23
C GLN A 95 -7.39 2.89 14.58
N ARG A 96 -7.05 3.05 15.85
CA ARG A 96 -5.72 2.75 16.39
C ARG A 96 -5.55 1.25 16.64
N GLY A 97 -4.32 0.77 16.57
CA GLY A 97 -3.99 -0.63 16.83
C GLY A 97 -4.46 -1.57 15.72
N VAL A 98 -4.61 -1.08 14.49
CA VAL A 98 -4.89 -1.89 13.31
C VAL A 98 -3.87 -1.64 12.21
N ALA A 99 -3.63 -2.62 11.37
CA ALA A 99 -2.75 -2.55 10.23
C ALA A 99 -3.54 -2.75 8.92
N LEU A 100 -3.24 -1.92 7.93
CA LEU A 100 -3.73 -2.02 6.56
C LEU A 100 -2.64 -2.63 5.69
N GLY A 101 -3.01 -3.51 4.75
CA GLY A 101 -2.08 -4.17 3.85
C GLY A 101 -2.58 -4.21 2.40
N VAL A 102 -1.69 -3.96 1.45
CA VAL A 102 -1.88 -4.25 0.03
C VAL A 102 -0.64 -4.93 -0.54
N TYR A 103 -0.86 -5.83 -1.49
CA TYR A 103 0.19 -6.62 -2.14
C TYR A 103 0.42 -6.13 -3.56
N VAL A 104 1.65 -5.79 -3.90
CA VAL A 104 1.99 -5.22 -5.20
C VAL A 104 3.16 -5.94 -5.87
N ALA A 105 3.11 -5.98 -7.20
CA ALA A 105 4.23 -6.23 -8.10
C ALA A 105 3.93 -5.41 -9.36
N ASP A 106 4.63 -4.29 -9.53
CA ASP A 106 4.45 -3.25 -10.54
C ASP A 106 3.38 -2.18 -10.24
N CYS A 107 2.21 -2.53 -9.70
CA CYS A 107 1.25 -1.51 -9.26
C CYS A 107 1.82 -0.70 -8.09
N CYS A 108 1.35 0.53 -7.93
CA CYS A 108 1.74 1.40 -6.83
C CYS A 108 0.89 1.09 -5.58
N ALA A 109 1.53 0.99 -4.44
CA ALA A 109 0.88 1.17 -3.16
C ALA A 109 0.96 2.65 -2.77
N VAL A 110 -0.18 3.29 -2.59
CA VAL A 110 -0.27 4.70 -2.19
C VAL A 110 -0.63 4.78 -0.72
N TYR A 111 0.30 5.27 0.06
CA TYR A 111 0.13 5.51 1.49
C TYR A 111 -0.43 6.92 1.68
N ILE A 112 -1.46 7.06 2.49
CA ILE A 112 -2.08 8.34 2.84
C ILE A 112 -2.12 8.42 4.36
N ALA A 113 -1.57 9.48 4.93
CA ALA A 113 -1.63 9.72 6.36
C ALA A 113 -2.10 11.16 6.62
N ASP A 114 -3.08 11.32 7.50
CA ASP A 114 -3.47 12.62 8.04
C ASP A 114 -3.07 12.68 9.52
N PRO A 115 -1.97 13.37 9.85
CA PRO A 115 -1.51 13.47 11.24
C PRO A 115 -2.35 14.40 12.11
N LYS A 116 -3.13 15.30 11.52
CA LYS A 116 -3.97 16.27 12.24
C LYS A 116 -5.30 15.68 12.66
N THR A 117 -5.93 14.96 11.73
CA THR A 117 -7.10 14.13 12.00
C THR A 117 -6.64 12.70 11.92
N PRO A 118 -6.20 12.05 13.04
CA PRO A 118 -5.53 10.76 12.98
C PRO A 118 -6.30 9.74 12.14
N ALA A 119 -5.92 9.65 10.86
CA ALA A 119 -6.51 8.75 9.88
C ALA A 119 -5.47 8.32 8.86
N ILE A 120 -5.60 7.09 8.37
CA ILE A 120 -4.71 6.53 7.37
C ILE A 120 -5.49 5.86 6.23
N GLY A 121 -4.86 5.81 5.06
CA GLY A 121 -5.34 5.07 3.90
C GLY A 121 -4.20 4.34 3.20
N LEU A 122 -4.48 3.15 2.70
CA LEU A 122 -3.54 2.38 1.90
C LEU A 122 -4.25 1.88 0.65
N VAL A 123 -3.78 2.28 -0.52
CA VAL A 123 -4.47 2.10 -1.80
C VAL A 123 -3.60 1.36 -2.79
N HIS A 124 -4.15 0.32 -3.42
CA HIS A 124 -3.58 -0.34 -4.58
C HIS A 124 -3.98 0.41 -5.85
N SER A 125 -3.02 0.98 -6.56
CA SER A 125 -3.27 1.74 -7.79
C SER A 125 -2.33 1.29 -8.90
N GLY A 126 -2.85 0.50 -9.82
CA GLY A 126 -2.25 0.24 -11.12
C GLY A 126 -2.90 1.12 -12.18
N ARG A 127 -2.57 0.91 -13.48
CA ARG A 127 -3.12 1.70 -14.58
C ARG A 127 -4.65 1.86 -14.49
N ARG A 128 -5.39 0.75 -14.45
CA ARG A 128 -6.86 0.76 -14.43
C ARG A 128 -7.44 1.44 -13.20
N GLY A 129 -6.91 1.14 -12.00
CA GLY A 129 -7.33 1.77 -10.76
C GLY A 129 -7.09 3.29 -10.78
N THR A 130 -5.94 3.72 -11.34
CA THR A 130 -5.62 5.14 -11.53
C THR A 130 -6.60 5.80 -12.51
N GLU A 131 -6.86 5.18 -13.66
CA GLU A 131 -7.85 5.69 -14.65
C GLU A 131 -9.27 5.81 -14.06
N LEU A 132 -9.63 4.94 -13.10
CA LEU A 132 -10.90 4.97 -12.37
C LEU A 132 -10.90 5.90 -11.14
N GLY A 133 -9.80 6.59 -10.86
CA GLY A 133 -9.70 7.54 -9.75
C GLY A 133 -9.72 6.90 -8.36
N VAL A 134 -9.07 5.74 -8.19
CA VAL A 134 -9.08 5.02 -6.91
C VAL A 134 -8.47 5.85 -5.75
N VAL A 135 -7.42 6.62 -6.03
CA VAL A 135 -6.77 7.47 -5.02
C VAL A 135 -7.63 8.68 -4.69
N THR A 136 -8.20 9.35 -5.70
CA THR A 136 -9.22 10.40 -5.54
C THR A 136 -10.35 9.93 -4.63
N ASN A 137 -10.88 8.73 -4.90
CA ASN A 137 -11.96 8.16 -4.08
C ASN A 137 -11.53 7.92 -2.63
N ALA A 138 -10.30 7.46 -2.39
CA ALA A 138 -9.80 7.27 -1.03
C ALA A 138 -9.68 8.60 -0.27
N ILE A 139 -9.12 9.65 -0.90
CA ILE A 139 -9.00 10.98 -0.31
C ILE A 139 -10.38 11.54 0.02
N ASN A 140 -11.33 11.48 -0.92
CA ASN A 140 -12.69 11.98 -0.70
C ASN A 140 -13.41 11.24 0.43
N GLN A 141 -13.26 9.92 0.52
CA GLN A 141 -13.82 9.17 1.64
C GLN A 141 -13.16 9.51 2.98
N MET A 142 -11.85 9.79 3.02
CA MET A 142 -11.19 10.26 4.25
C MET A 142 -11.73 11.63 4.68
N ILE A 143 -11.98 12.54 3.74
CA ILE A 143 -12.65 13.82 4.01
C ILE A 143 -14.05 13.60 4.59
N GLU A 144 -14.88 12.83 3.90
CA GLU A 144 -16.29 12.63 4.25
C GLU A 144 -16.47 11.86 5.56
N ARG A 145 -15.64 10.85 5.79
CA ARG A 145 -15.81 9.92 6.93
C ARG A 145 -15.07 10.34 8.18
N PHE A 146 -13.93 10.99 8.02
CA PHE A 146 -13.06 11.31 9.16
C PHE A 146 -12.88 12.82 9.35
N GLY A 147 -13.32 13.65 8.40
CA GLY A 147 -13.11 15.10 8.44
C GLY A 147 -11.67 15.50 8.13
N SER A 148 -10.94 14.64 7.43
CA SER A 148 -9.57 14.91 7.04
C SER A 148 -9.45 16.11 6.11
N ASN A 149 -8.36 16.88 6.24
CA ASN A 149 -8.07 17.98 5.34
C ASN A 149 -6.96 17.57 4.35
N PRO A 150 -7.21 17.54 3.04
CA PRO A 150 -6.19 17.17 2.05
C PRO A 150 -4.90 17.98 2.15
N ALA A 151 -4.97 19.25 2.54
CA ALA A 151 -3.80 20.12 2.69
C ALA A 151 -2.86 19.69 3.85
N GLU A 152 -3.35 18.88 4.79
CA GLU A 152 -2.60 18.32 5.92
C GLU A 152 -2.20 16.85 5.72
N MET A 153 -2.71 16.23 4.63
CA MET A 153 -2.36 14.84 4.30
C MET A 153 -0.94 14.74 3.75
N ILE A 154 -0.27 13.66 4.11
CA ILE A 154 0.99 13.21 3.54
C ILE A 154 0.69 12.01 2.66
N VAL A 155 1.04 12.10 1.38
CA VAL A 155 0.91 11.00 0.42
C VAL A 155 2.30 10.51 0.01
N GLN A 156 2.52 9.20 0.13
CA GLN A 156 3.75 8.54 -0.30
C GLN A 156 3.46 7.43 -1.30
N LEU A 157 4.07 7.49 -2.47
CA LEU A 157 4.03 6.43 -3.47
C LEU A 157 5.14 5.41 -3.21
N SER A 158 4.79 4.12 -3.29
CA SER A 158 5.78 3.04 -3.27
C SER A 158 6.54 2.97 -4.60
N PRO A 159 7.67 2.23 -4.67
CA PRO A 159 8.20 1.73 -5.92
C PRO A 159 7.11 1.05 -6.75
N CYS A 160 7.08 1.34 -8.06
CA CYS A 160 6.13 0.77 -9.01
C CYS A 160 6.75 0.77 -10.41
N ILE A 161 6.13 0.10 -11.37
CA ILE A 161 6.67 0.07 -12.73
C ILE A 161 6.56 1.43 -13.41
N ARG A 162 7.59 1.79 -14.19
CA ARG A 162 7.74 3.10 -14.84
C ARG A 162 8.15 2.95 -16.31
N PRO A 163 7.98 4.00 -17.13
CA PRO A 163 8.62 4.07 -18.42
C PRO A 163 10.16 3.93 -18.30
N PRO A 164 10.86 3.28 -19.26
CA PRO A 164 10.31 2.67 -20.48
C PRO A 164 9.75 1.25 -20.30
N HIS A 165 9.80 0.66 -19.10
CA HIS A 165 9.33 -0.72 -18.84
C HIS A 165 7.80 -0.84 -18.84
N TYR A 166 7.11 0.28 -18.73
CA TYR A 166 5.67 0.39 -18.89
C TYR A 166 5.34 1.58 -19.79
N GLU A 167 4.31 1.46 -20.62
CA GLU A 167 3.99 2.43 -21.66
C GLU A 167 3.31 3.70 -21.14
N ILE A 168 2.82 3.68 -19.90
CA ILE A 168 2.10 4.80 -19.26
C ILE A 168 2.73 5.10 -17.89
N ASP A 169 2.99 6.36 -17.61
CA ASP A 169 3.36 6.81 -16.27
C ASP A 169 2.10 7.07 -15.43
N PHE A 170 1.50 5.98 -14.93
CA PHE A 170 0.33 6.11 -14.05
C PHE A 170 0.69 6.69 -12.68
N ALA A 171 1.95 6.65 -12.27
CA ALA A 171 2.36 7.29 -11.02
C ALA A 171 2.35 8.82 -11.13
N ALA A 172 2.75 9.38 -12.27
CA ALA A 172 2.57 10.82 -12.52
C ALA A 172 1.08 11.21 -12.46
N LYS A 173 0.19 10.34 -12.97
CA LYS A 173 -1.26 10.58 -12.90
C LYS A 173 -1.81 10.49 -11.47
N ILE A 174 -1.28 9.57 -10.64
CA ILE A 174 -1.63 9.51 -9.21
C ILE A 174 -1.26 10.83 -8.52
N ILE A 175 -0.06 11.36 -8.78
CA ILE A 175 0.41 12.63 -8.22
C ILE A 175 -0.50 13.79 -8.64
N GLU A 176 -0.90 13.84 -9.92
CA GLU A 176 -1.83 14.83 -10.44
C GLU A 176 -3.17 14.75 -9.69
N GLN A 177 -3.77 13.56 -9.59
CA GLN A 177 -5.01 13.33 -8.84
C GLN A 177 -4.92 13.80 -7.38
N CYS A 178 -3.82 13.49 -6.68
CA CYS A 178 -3.64 13.98 -5.32
C CYS A 178 -3.59 15.51 -5.24
N ARG A 179 -2.92 16.18 -6.20
CA ARG A 179 -2.86 17.65 -6.27
C ARG A 179 -4.22 18.26 -6.55
N ASP A 180 -4.99 17.66 -7.45
CA ASP A 180 -6.33 18.12 -7.81
C ASP A 180 -7.28 18.07 -6.60
N GLU A 181 -7.10 17.09 -5.71
CA GLU A 181 -7.82 16.99 -4.43
C GLU A 181 -7.27 17.92 -3.32
N GLY A 182 -6.21 18.68 -3.59
CA GLY A 182 -5.65 19.66 -2.65
C GLY A 182 -4.55 19.14 -1.74
N VAL A 183 -4.03 17.92 -1.97
CA VAL A 183 -2.87 17.40 -1.23
C VAL A 183 -1.63 18.19 -1.60
N ARG A 184 -0.92 18.69 -0.58
CA ARG A 184 0.28 19.53 -0.74
C ARG A 184 1.57 18.74 -0.57
N GLU A 185 1.57 17.74 0.28
CA GLU A 185 2.75 16.95 0.62
C GLU A 185 2.66 15.58 -0.05
N ILE A 186 3.33 15.43 -1.21
CA ILE A 186 3.33 14.21 -2.03
C ILE A 186 4.76 13.80 -2.30
N HIS A 187 5.09 12.56 -1.96
CA HIS A 187 6.42 11.99 -2.08
C HIS A 187 6.43 10.80 -3.04
N ASP A 188 7.41 10.80 -3.93
CA ASP A 188 7.69 9.74 -4.87
C ASP A 188 9.19 9.60 -5.08
N ARG A 189 9.74 8.42 -4.83
CA ARG A 189 11.17 8.14 -5.08
C ARG A 189 11.48 7.83 -6.53
N ALA A 190 10.45 7.74 -7.38
CA ALA A 190 10.54 7.36 -8.79
C ALA A 190 11.26 6.03 -9.05
N ALA A 191 11.29 5.12 -8.06
CA ALA A 191 11.90 3.81 -8.19
C ALA A 191 11.03 2.89 -9.06
N CYS A 192 11.66 2.26 -10.06
CA CYS A 192 10.98 1.35 -10.99
C CYS A 192 11.21 -0.11 -10.59
N THR A 193 10.13 -0.84 -10.32
CA THR A 193 10.20 -2.25 -9.91
C THR A 193 10.79 -3.17 -10.99
N ALA A 194 10.56 -2.88 -12.28
CA ALA A 194 11.11 -3.66 -13.37
C ALA A 194 12.59 -3.34 -13.68
N CYS A 195 13.12 -2.22 -13.15
CA CYS A 195 14.53 -1.84 -13.30
C CYS A 195 15.43 -2.52 -12.26
N ASP A 196 14.86 -2.95 -11.14
CA ASP A 196 15.61 -3.47 -10.00
C ASP A 196 14.97 -4.75 -9.45
N LEU A 197 15.22 -5.85 -10.18
CA LEU A 197 14.71 -7.17 -9.81
C LEU A 197 15.46 -7.81 -8.65
N GLU A 198 16.55 -7.23 -8.20
CA GLU A 198 17.25 -7.66 -6.98
C GLU A 198 16.42 -7.29 -5.74
N HIS A 199 15.82 -6.10 -5.74
CA HIS A 199 15.08 -5.59 -4.60
C HIS A 199 13.55 -5.73 -4.73
N TYR A 200 13.00 -5.81 -5.95
CA TYR A 200 11.56 -5.83 -6.16
C TYR A 200 11.07 -7.00 -7.01
N TYR A 201 9.86 -7.42 -6.76
CA TYR A 201 9.11 -8.30 -7.65
C TYR A 201 8.48 -7.47 -8.77
N SER A 202 8.52 -7.96 -10.01
CA SER A 202 7.88 -7.31 -11.16
C SER A 202 7.05 -8.31 -11.97
N TYR A 203 5.75 -8.09 -12.00
CA TYR A 203 4.83 -8.93 -12.77
C TYR A 203 5.13 -8.87 -14.28
N ARG A 204 5.47 -7.68 -14.79
CA ARG A 204 5.81 -7.46 -16.21
C ARG A 204 7.14 -8.13 -16.57
N ALA A 205 8.19 -7.88 -15.82
CA ALA A 205 9.52 -8.39 -16.13
C ALA A 205 9.61 -9.92 -15.97
N GLU A 206 8.92 -10.47 -14.97
CA GLU A 206 8.92 -11.90 -14.64
C GLU A 206 7.73 -12.66 -15.28
N LYS A 207 7.02 -12.02 -16.22
CA LYS A 207 5.96 -12.64 -17.04
C LYS A 207 4.86 -13.33 -16.20
N GLY A 208 4.48 -12.68 -15.10
CA GLY A 208 3.42 -13.13 -14.20
C GLY A 208 3.85 -14.13 -13.13
N ARG A 209 5.04 -14.73 -13.24
CA ARG A 209 5.57 -15.69 -12.25
C ARG A 209 6.47 -14.97 -11.26
N THR A 210 5.87 -14.31 -10.30
CA THR A 210 6.57 -13.40 -9.40
C THR A 210 5.91 -13.35 -8.02
N GLY A 211 6.69 -12.94 -7.02
CA GLY A 211 6.18 -12.63 -5.67
C GLY A 211 5.38 -11.34 -5.60
N ARG A 212 5.13 -10.93 -4.36
CA ARG A 212 4.48 -9.64 -4.08
C ARG A 212 5.23 -8.95 -2.94
N MET A 213 5.48 -7.67 -3.11
CA MET A 213 5.82 -6.81 -1.97
C MET A 213 4.56 -6.56 -1.15
N LEU A 214 4.68 -6.56 0.17
CA LEU A 214 3.65 -6.09 1.09
C LEU A 214 3.91 -4.63 1.41
N ALA A 215 2.96 -3.78 1.07
CA ALA A 215 2.85 -2.45 1.65
C ALA A 215 1.98 -2.53 2.91
N LEU A 216 2.44 -1.98 4.00
CA LEU A 216 1.74 -1.99 5.28
C LEU A 216 1.74 -0.59 5.88
N LEU A 217 0.58 -0.19 6.42
CA LEU A 217 0.39 1.06 7.13
C LEU A 217 -0.50 0.82 8.35
N GLY A 218 -0.04 1.24 9.51
CA GLY A 218 -0.77 1.09 10.77
C GLY A 218 -0.86 2.42 11.51
N LEU A 219 -1.93 2.58 12.30
CA LEU A 219 -2.17 3.73 13.15
C LEU A 219 -2.01 3.31 14.62
N GLU A 220 -1.05 3.94 15.33
CA GLU A 220 -0.75 3.68 16.75
C GLU A 220 -1.68 4.44 17.69
#